data_1471d25e8559bf880508860e7a58ee02
#
_entry.id   1471d25e8559bf880508860e7a58ee02
#
_cell.length_a   1.000
_cell.length_b   1.000
_cell.length_c   1.000
_cell.angle_alpha   90.00
_cell.angle_beta   90.00
_cell.angle_gamma   90.00
#
_symmetry.space_group_name_H-M   'P 1'
#
loop_
_entity.id
_entity.type
_entity.pdbx_description
1 polymer ?
#
loop_
_entity_poly.entity_id
_entity_poly.type
_entity_poly.pdbx_seq_one_letter_code
_entity_poly.pdbx_strand_id
1 'polypeptide(L)'
;MTGLALLLLSSAVAFALAQRFRLPTIPLLILLGFAMSRCGVEIDRAGLNQVIDVGLAFLVFAAGIELNPSRFALQTRALLWIGLLQFAVTAILGFLLGRALDFDTVASLYLGIGLSTSSTLVALRQLYRSPGSLRTYGRVVLGVLLIQDIVMILFIVLLPRFAGGVGEITPGVLGLAVMAATATVFQRYLPKLLTKNRLPDEETMLLCTLAILFLFSGFSHWMNISFIAGGFAAGFALSGFPVSGEARGVISSLNTFFVALFFSALGAQVEHPDMATFVKSLAFAGIVLIATPVVVTIIAEWKANLSSRNAITAGLLLAQTSEFSVILAVYGQRLGQIGEETVSIIALVAVISMTLTPFLATDSVARRLLHLHPLRRLMKTDSQLSDHVVVLGYGSAGR
;
A
#
# COMPACT_ATOMS: atom_id res chain seq x y z
N MET A 1 17.86 4.09 -24.76
CA MET A 1 18.55 2.95 -24.12
C MET A 1 19.34 3.37 -22.87
N THR A 2 20.12 4.44 -22.90
CA THR A 2 20.89 4.93 -21.74
C THR A 2 20.04 5.26 -20.52
N GLY A 3 18.87 5.92 -20.68
CA GLY A 3 17.98 6.27 -19.58
C GLY A 3 17.42 5.07 -18.81
N LEU A 4 16.97 4.00 -19.53
CA LEU A 4 16.49 2.78 -18.89
C LEU A 4 17.59 2.03 -18.12
N ALA A 5 18.81 1.98 -18.69
CA ALA A 5 19.96 1.35 -18.02
C ALA A 5 20.29 2.09 -16.71
N LEU A 6 20.22 3.41 -16.71
CA LEU A 6 20.48 4.23 -15.52
C LEU A 6 19.35 4.10 -14.48
N LEU A 7 18.08 3.99 -14.90
CA LEU A 7 16.98 3.68 -13.99
C LEU A 7 17.16 2.32 -13.32
N LEU A 8 17.59 1.30 -14.08
CA LEU A 8 17.90 -0.01 -13.53
C LEU A 8 19.08 0.04 -12.55
N LEU A 9 20.14 0.78 -12.90
CA LEU A 9 21.28 0.96 -12.02
C LEU A 9 20.88 1.66 -10.72
N SER A 10 20.12 2.76 -10.80
CA SER A 10 19.63 3.47 -9.61
C SER A 10 18.74 2.57 -8.75
N SER A 11 17.89 1.74 -9.37
CA SER A 11 17.07 0.76 -8.67
C SER A 11 17.93 -0.29 -7.95
N ALA A 12 18.96 -0.84 -8.61
CA ALA A 12 19.87 -1.80 -8.01
C ALA A 12 20.62 -1.21 -6.81
N VAL A 13 21.11 0.03 -6.93
CA VAL A 13 21.75 0.77 -5.83
C VAL A 13 20.74 1.00 -4.69
N ALA A 14 19.48 1.38 -4.99
CA ALA A 14 18.45 1.54 -3.97
C ALA A 14 18.21 0.27 -3.18
N PHE A 15 18.12 -0.88 -3.86
CA PHE A 15 17.95 -2.19 -3.20
C PHE A 15 19.16 -2.54 -2.33
N ALA A 16 20.39 -2.33 -2.82
CA ALA A 16 21.61 -2.57 -2.05
C ALA A 16 21.67 -1.71 -0.78
N LEU A 17 21.37 -0.41 -0.90
CA LEU A 17 21.31 0.50 0.24
C LEU A 17 20.18 0.14 1.22
N ALA A 18 18.98 -0.21 0.71
CA ALA A 18 17.85 -0.64 1.52
C ALA A 18 18.21 -1.88 2.37
N GLN A 19 18.90 -2.85 1.80
CA GLN A 19 19.35 -4.04 2.51
C GLN A 19 20.46 -3.72 3.51
N ARG A 20 21.45 -2.93 3.10
CA ARG A 20 22.61 -2.58 3.93
C ARG A 20 22.24 -1.79 5.17
N PHE A 21 21.34 -0.79 5.01
CA PHE A 21 20.91 0.10 6.09
C PHE A 21 19.58 -0.30 6.72
N ARG A 22 18.97 -1.40 6.26
CA ARG A 22 17.67 -1.90 6.73
C ARG A 22 16.52 -0.88 6.57
N LEU A 23 16.61 -0.02 5.55
CA LEU A 23 15.62 0.99 5.22
C LEU A 23 14.51 0.42 4.31
N PRO A 24 13.33 1.04 4.26
CA PRO A 24 12.31 0.73 3.27
C PRO A 24 12.84 0.99 1.85
N THR A 25 12.50 0.11 0.91
CA THR A 25 13.05 0.18 -0.45
C THR A 25 12.40 1.30 -1.27
N ILE A 26 11.07 1.49 -1.15
CA ILE A 26 10.31 2.46 -1.95
C ILE A 26 10.82 3.89 -1.79
N PRO A 27 11.02 4.45 -0.58
CA PRO A 27 11.60 5.77 -0.43
C PRO A 27 12.95 5.94 -1.11
N LEU A 28 13.81 4.93 -1.03
CA LEU A 28 15.12 4.98 -1.66
C LEU A 28 15.05 4.94 -3.18
N LEU A 29 14.10 4.19 -3.77
CA LEU A 29 13.86 4.18 -5.20
C LEU A 29 13.44 5.56 -5.69
N ILE A 30 12.50 6.22 -5.00
CA ILE A 30 12.05 7.59 -5.34
C ILE A 30 13.22 8.57 -5.22
N LEU A 31 13.95 8.53 -4.10
CA LEU A 31 15.07 9.47 -3.87
C LEU A 31 16.22 9.27 -4.86
N LEU A 32 16.59 8.04 -5.20
CA LEU A 32 17.64 7.80 -6.18
C LEU A 32 17.20 8.08 -7.61
N GLY A 33 15.93 7.83 -7.96
CA GLY A 33 15.35 8.28 -9.21
C GLY A 33 15.41 9.80 -9.35
N PHE A 34 15.01 10.52 -8.30
CA PHE A 34 15.11 11.97 -8.23
C PHE A 34 16.56 12.47 -8.35
N ALA A 35 17.50 11.88 -7.61
CA ALA A 35 18.92 12.25 -7.68
C ALA A 35 19.49 12.04 -9.07
N MET A 36 19.14 10.93 -9.71
CA MET A 36 19.60 10.59 -11.06
C MET A 36 19.15 11.63 -12.10
N SER A 37 17.92 12.10 -12.04
CA SER A 37 17.41 13.14 -12.97
C SER A 37 18.19 14.47 -12.85
N ARG A 38 18.88 14.69 -11.72
CA ARG A 38 19.71 15.89 -11.47
C ARG A 38 21.17 15.76 -11.95
N CYS A 39 21.61 14.54 -12.21
CA CYS A 39 22.97 14.30 -12.74
C CYS A 39 23.10 14.58 -14.24
N GLY A 40 22.17 15.32 -14.84
CA GLY A 40 22.21 15.70 -16.27
C GLY A 40 21.88 14.56 -17.24
N VAL A 41 21.20 13.52 -16.74
CA VAL A 41 20.74 12.43 -17.57
C VAL A 41 19.45 12.85 -18.27
N GLU A 42 19.51 13.08 -19.56
CA GLU A 42 18.32 13.26 -20.39
C GLU A 42 17.57 11.92 -20.49
N ILE A 43 16.48 11.80 -19.74
CA ILE A 43 15.58 10.67 -19.86
C ILE A 43 14.40 11.13 -20.69
N ASP A 44 14.15 10.43 -21.80
CA ASP A 44 12.98 10.68 -22.63
C ASP A 44 11.69 10.54 -21.79
N ARG A 45 10.93 11.65 -21.70
CA ARG A 45 9.67 11.68 -20.95
C ARG A 45 8.64 10.67 -21.47
N ALA A 46 8.64 10.40 -22.76
CA ALA A 46 7.74 9.39 -23.35
C ALA A 46 8.11 7.99 -22.89
N GLY A 47 9.40 7.66 -22.88
CA GLY A 47 9.91 6.39 -22.34
C GLY A 47 9.65 6.23 -20.85
N LEU A 48 9.81 7.29 -20.04
CA LEU A 48 9.47 7.28 -18.62
C LEU A 48 7.98 6.98 -18.38
N ASN A 49 7.10 7.62 -19.15
CA ASN A 49 5.67 7.39 -19.03
C ASN A 49 5.29 5.93 -19.34
N GLN A 50 5.89 5.32 -20.36
CA GLN A 50 5.67 3.90 -20.67
C GLN A 50 6.14 2.98 -19.52
N VAL A 51 7.31 3.25 -18.95
CA VAL A 51 7.83 2.51 -17.78
C VAL A 51 6.89 2.63 -16.58
N ILE A 52 6.38 3.84 -16.33
CA ILE A 52 5.42 4.10 -15.25
C ILE A 52 4.12 3.34 -15.50
N ASP A 53 3.60 3.31 -16.74
CA ASP A 53 2.35 2.60 -17.07
C ASP A 53 2.46 1.10 -16.84
N VAL A 54 3.54 0.49 -17.32
CA VAL A 54 3.78 -0.93 -17.14
C VAL A 54 4.02 -1.26 -15.66
N GLY A 55 4.86 -0.46 -14.98
CA GLY A 55 5.13 -0.61 -13.55
C GLY A 55 3.86 -0.50 -12.71
N LEU A 56 3.00 0.46 -13.05
CA LEU A 56 1.72 0.69 -12.41
C LEU A 56 0.77 -0.50 -12.58
N ALA A 57 0.68 -1.05 -13.80
CA ALA A 57 -0.15 -2.22 -14.08
C ALA A 57 0.28 -3.42 -13.22
N PHE A 58 1.59 -3.68 -13.14
CA PHE A 58 2.14 -4.77 -12.32
C PHE A 58 1.96 -4.54 -10.81
N LEU A 59 2.11 -3.31 -10.34
CA LEU A 59 1.95 -2.99 -8.93
C LEU A 59 0.51 -3.23 -8.47
N VAL A 60 -0.47 -2.76 -9.26
CA VAL A 60 -1.88 -2.94 -8.95
C VAL A 60 -2.31 -4.42 -9.13
N PHE A 61 -1.73 -5.10 -10.11
CA PHE A 61 -1.90 -6.54 -10.29
C PHE A 61 -1.43 -7.34 -9.07
N ALA A 62 -0.26 -7.01 -8.52
CA ALA A 62 0.25 -7.65 -7.33
C ALA A 62 -0.67 -7.46 -6.11
N ALA A 63 -1.20 -6.26 -5.94
CA ALA A 63 -2.20 -5.99 -4.91
C ALA A 63 -3.46 -6.85 -5.08
N GLY A 64 -3.92 -7.04 -6.32
CA GLY A 64 -5.02 -7.94 -6.62
C GLY A 64 -4.75 -9.39 -6.21
N ILE A 65 -3.52 -9.89 -6.44
CA ILE A 65 -3.12 -11.25 -6.02
C ILE A 65 -3.15 -11.42 -4.50
N GLU A 66 -2.79 -10.39 -3.74
CA GLU A 66 -2.78 -10.43 -2.28
C GLU A 66 -4.19 -10.53 -1.68
N LEU A 67 -5.22 -10.11 -2.43
CA LEU A 67 -6.62 -10.18 -2.02
C LEU A 67 -7.19 -11.61 -2.13
N ASN A 68 -6.71 -12.52 -1.30
CA ASN A 68 -7.25 -13.86 -1.25
C ASN A 68 -8.57 -13.90 -0.43
N PRO A 69 -9.71 -14.34 -1.04
CA PRO A 69 -11.01 -14.39 -0.36
C PRO A 69 -11.02 -15.22 0.93
N SER A 70 -10.20 -16.25 1.03
CA SER A 70 -10.08 -17.05 2.25
C SER A 70 -9.55 -16.25 3.45
N ARG A 71 -8.78 -15.18 3.20
CA ARG A 71 -8.32 -14.25 4.23
C ARG A 71 -9.42 -13.29 4.68
N PHE A 72 -10.38 -12.96 3.81
CA PHE A 72 -11.53 -12.12 4.16
C PHE A 72 -12.48 -12.79 5.16
N ALA A 73 -12.66 -14.11 5.08
CA ALA A 73 -13.51 -14.86 6.00
C ALA A 73 -13.07 -14.74 7.47
N LEU A 74 -11.82 -14.35 7.71
CA LEU A 74 -11.25 -14.13 9.05
C LEU A 74 -11.43 -12.69 9.56
N GLN A 75 -12.03 -11.79 8.75
CA GLN A 75 -12.17 -10.39 9.12
C GLN A 75 -13.35 -10.19 10.05
N THR A 76 -13.05 -9.73 11.25
CA THR A 76 -14.06 -9.38 12.24
C THR A 76 -14.62 -7.98 11.95
N ARG A 77 -15.85 -7.70 12.41
CA ARG A 77 -16.42 -6.33 12.35
C ARG A 77 -15.49 -5.28 12.96
N ALA A 78 -14.67 -5.67 13.93
CA ALA A 78 -13.68 -4.78 14.54
C ALA A 78 -12.65 -4.25 13.54
N LEU A 79 -12.13 -5.10 12.65
CA LEU A 79 -11.15 -4.70 11.63
C LEU A 79 -11.73 -3.70 10.62
N LEU A 80 -12.99 -3.93 10.21
CA LEU A 80 -13.71 -2.98 9.36
C LEU A 80 -13.83 -1.61 10.01
N TRP A 81 -14.22 -1.55 11.29
CA TRP A 81 -14.31 -0.27 12.01
C TRP A 81 -12.95 0.40 12.15
N ILE A 82 -11.89 -0.34 12.48
CA ILE A 82 -10.55 0.24 12.61
C ILE A 82 -10.10 0.82 11.27
N GLY A 83 -10.20 0.03 10.18
CA GLY A 83 -9.73 0.44 8.85
C GLY A 83 -10.54 1.62 8.30
N LEU A 84 -11.87 1.55 8.31
CA LEU A 84 -12.73 2.58 7.74
C LEU A 84 -12.71 3.89 8.54
N LEU A 85 -12.75 3.83 9.88
CA LEU A 85 -12.71 5.04 10.70
C LEU A 85 -11.34 5.71 10.63
N GLN A 86 -10.24 4.93 10.67
CA GLN A 86 -8.92 5.50 10.50
C GLN A 86 -8.79 6.17 9.14
N PHE A 87 -9.21 5.47 8.07
CA PHE A 87 -9.21 6.03 6.72
C PHE A 87 -10.00 7.34 6.67
N ALA A 88 -11.25 7.34 7.15
CA ALA A 88 -12.13 8.50 7.11
C ALA A 88 -11.56 9.69 7.91
N VAL A 89 -11.07 9.45 9.13
CA VAL A 89 -10.51 10.54 9.96
C VAL A 89 -9.26 11.14 9.31
N THR A 90 -8.35 10.30 8.82
CA THR A 90 -7.12 10.79 8.17
C THR A 90 -7.45 11.52 6.87
N ALA A 91 -8.43 11.01 6.07
CA ALA A 91 -8.88 11.66 4.86
C ALA A 91 -9.50 13.04 5.13
N ILE A 92 -10.35 13.15 6.14
CA ILE A 92 -10.96 14.42 6.54
C ILE A 92 -9.90 15.40 7.01
N LEU A 93 -8.96 14.99 7.86
CA LEU A 93 -7.89 15.86 8.35
C LEU A 93 -6.98 16.31 7.21
N GLY A 94 -6.61 15.41 6.29
CA GLY A 94 -5.82 15.75 5.12
C GLY A 94 -6.57 16.70 4.18
N PHE A 95 -7.86 16.47 3.94
CA PHE A 95 -8.72 17.38 3.17
C PHE A 95 -8.79 18.76 3.80
N LEU A 96 -9.08 18.86 5.10
CA LEU A 96 -9.19 20.13 5.81
C LEU A 96 -7.86 20.90 5.81
N LEU A 97 -6.73 20.20 5.99
CA LEU A 97 -5.42 20.83 5.86
C LEU A 97 -5.16 21.32 4.44
N GLY A 98 -5.55 20.54 3.41
CA GLY A 98 -5.46 20.97 2.01
C GLY A 98 -6.24 22.26 1.77
N ARG A 99 -7.48 22.34 2.25
CA ARG A 99 -8.29 23.56 2.18
C ARG A 99 -7.69 24.74 2.95
N ALA A 100 -7.09 24.47 4.10
CA ALA A 100 -6.43 25.48 4.93
C ALA A 100 -5.11 26.00 4.30
N LEU A 101 -4.50 25.23 3.41
CA LEU A 101 -3.30 25.60 2.66
C LEU A 101 -3.61 26.09 1.22
N ASP A 102 -4.86 26.49 0.97
CA ASP A 102 -5.36 27.09 -0.27
C ASP A 102 -5.34 26.15 -1.50
N PHE A 103 -5.29 24.83 -1.30
CA PHE A 103 -5.54 23.88 -2.40
C PHE A 103 -7.02 23.90 -2.80
N ASP A 104 -7.28 23.68 -4.08
CA ASP A 104 -8.63 23.52 -4.57
C ASP A 104 -9.31 22.29 -3.97
N THR A 105 -10.61 22.14 -4.18
CA THR A 105 -11.40 21.04 -3.60
C THR A 105 -10.93 19.67 -4.10
N VAL A 106 -10.57 19.58 -5.39
CA VAL A 106 -10.15 18.31 -6.00
C VAL A 106 -8.77 17.90 -5.49
N ALA A 107 -7.80 18.83 -5.50
CA ALA A 107 -6.46 18.56 -4.95
C ALA A 107 -6.53 18.21 -3.46
N SER A 108 -7.37 18.90 -2.68
CA SER A 108 -7.59 18.58 -1.26
C SER A 108 -8.18 17.18 -1.04
N LEU A 109 -9.09 16.72 -1.92
CA LEU A 109 -9.61 15.35 -1.89
C LEU A 109 -8.52 14.33 -2.19
N TYR A 110 -7.68 14.58 -3.21
CA TYR A 110 -6.54 13.71 -3.52
C TYR A 110 -5.54 13.64 -2.37
N LEU A 111 -5.20 14.78 -1.73
CA LEU A 111 -4.36 14.83 -0.54
C LEU A 111 -4.99 14.05 0.62
N GLY A 112 -6.25 14.29 0.93
CA GLY A 112 -6.94 13.61 2.03
C GLY A 112 -7.00 12.09 1.83
N ILE A 113 -7.47 11.63 0.69
CA ILE A 113 -7.62 10.21 0.37
C ILE A 113 -6.25 9.54 0.23
N GLY A 114 -5.31 10.20 -0.49
CA GLY A 114 -3.97 9.68 -0.68
C GLY A 114 -3.20 9.45 0.62
N LEU A 115 -3.40 10.29 1.64
CA LEU A 115 -2.71 10.14 2.92
C LEU A 115 -3.35 9.14 3.88
N SER A 116 -4.50 8.55 3.52
CA SER A 116 -5.33 7.76 4.44
C SER A 116 -4.99 6.28 4.48
N THR A 117 -4.19 5.79 3.55
CA THR A 117 -3.79 4.38 3.47
C THR A 117 -2.36 4.17 3.91
N SER A 118 -2.08 2.98 4.42
CA SER A 118 -0.78 2.58 4.93
C SER A 118 -0.12 1.54 4.03
N SER A 119 1.23 1.55 3.92
CA SER A 119 1.97 0.61 3.10
C SER A 119 2.00 -0.79 3.69
N THR A 120 1.50 -1.75 2.92
CA THR A 120 1.53 -3.17 3.26
C THR A 120 2.96 -3.70 3.32
N LEU A 121 3.83 -3.30 2.38
CA LEU A 121 5.21 -3.78 2.31
C LEU A 121 6.05 -3.36 3.52
N VAL A 122 5.92 -2.10 3.97
CA VAL A 122 6.67 -1.59 5.13
C VAL A 122 6.16 -2.23 6.42
N ALA A 123 4.85 -2.33 6.59
CA ALA A 123 4.24 -2.94 7.77
C ALA A 123 4.59 -4.44 7.89
N LEU A 124 4.49 -5.22 6.82
CA LEU A 124 4.87 -6.63 6.79
C LEU A 124 6.34 -6.83 7.14
N ARG A 125 7.25 -6.05 6.53
CA ARG A 125 8.69 -6.14 6.83
C ARG A 125 8.98 -5.93 8.31
N GLN A 126 8.25 -5.01 8.95
CA GLN A 126 8.43 -4.72 10.38
C GLN A 126 7.80 -5.82 11.25
N LEU A 127 6.64 -6.35 10.89
CA LEU A 127 6.00 -7.48 11.57
C LEU A 127 6.89 -8.74 11.57
N TYR A 128 7.52 -9.06 10.44
CA TYR A 128 8.41 -10.23 10.35
C TYR A 128 9.69 -10.08 11.17
N ARG A 129 10.10 -8.86 11.50
CA ARG A 129 11.28 -8.61 12.36
C ARG A 129 11.02 -8.84 13.85
N SER A 130 9.76 -8.87 14.27
CA SER A 130 9.38 -8.97 15.69
C SER A 130 8.75 -10.33 15.96
N PRO A 131 9.45 -11.28 16.62
CA PRO A 131 8.89 -12.60 16.94
C PRO A 131 7.60 -12.48 17.77
N GLY A 132 6.56 -13.21 17.36
CA GLY A 132 5.27 -13.21 18.06
C GLY A 132 4.30 -12.08 17.68
N SER A 133 4.75 -11.03 17.00
CA SER A 133 3.90 -9.90 16.59
C SER A 133 2.70 -10.33 15.74
N LEU A 134 2.89 -11.28 14.83
CA LEU A 134 1.82 -11.83 13.98
C LEU A 134 0.70 -12.50 14.77
N ARG A 135 0.98 -13.07 15.94
CA ARG A 135 -0.01 -13.72 16.80
C ARG A 135 -0.79 -12.72 17.66
N THR A 136 -0.21 -11.57 17.97
CA THR A 136 -0.80 -10.54 18.82
C THR A 136 -1.56 -9.50 18.01
N TYR A 137 -0.88 -8.45 17.59
CA TYR A 137 -1.49 -7.34 16.85
C TYR A 137 -1.37 -7.45 15.32
N GLY A 138 -0.50 -8.34 14.83
CA GLY A 138 -0.24 -8.45 13.38
C GLY A 138 -1.47 -8.80 12.55
N ARG A 139 -2.38 -9.64 13.08
CA ARG A 139 -3.67 -9.91 12.41
C ARG A 139 -4.53 -8.66 12.26
N VAL A 140 -4.52 -7.78 13.26
CA VAL A 140 -5.25 -6.51 13.18
C VAL A 140 -4.62 -5.61 12.14
N VAL A 141 -3.30 -5.44 12.16
CA VAL A 141 -2.57 -4.63 11.17
C VAL A 141 -2.84 -5.13 9.75
N LEU A 142 -2.65 -6.43 9.49
CA LEU A 142 -2.87 -7.02 8.17
C LEU A 142 -4.32 -6.90 7.69
N GLY A 143 -5.28 -7.07 8.61
CA GLY A 143 -6.69 -6.91 8.28
C GLY A 143 -7.06 -5.47 7.93
N VAL A 144 -6.50 -4.48 8.65
CA VAL A 144 -6.71 -3.06 8.37
C VAL A 144 -6.09 -2.68 7.02
N LEU A 145 -4.84 -3.09 6.76
CA LEU A 145 -4.16 -2.85 5.47
C LEU A 145 -4.98 -3.37 4.30
N LEU A 146 -5.49 -4.60 4.40
CA LEU A 146 -6.29 -5.19 3.34
C LEU A 146 -7.58 -4.41 3.07
N ILE A 147 -8.23 -3.87 4.11
CA ILE A 147 -9.42 -3.02 3.97
C ILE A 147 -9.05 -1.70 3.29
N GLN A 148 -7.96 -1.08 3.73
CA GLN A 148 -7.46 0.17 3.15
C GLN A 148 -7.13 0.02 1.67
N ASP A 149 -6.47 -1.08 1.27
CA ASP A 149 -6.11 -1.35 -0.13
C ASP A 149 -7.37 -1.46 -1.02
N ILE A 150 -8.41 -2.16 -0.54
CA ILE A 150 -9.69 -2.25 -1.27
C ILE A 150 -10.34 -0.86 -1.41
N VAL A 151 -10.40 -0.10 -0.32
CA VAL A 151 -10.97 1.24 -0.32
C VAL A 151 -10.18 2.16 -1.25
N MET A 152 -8.86 2.09 -1.22
CA MET A 152 -8.00 2.91 -2.10
C MET A 152 -8.20 2.57 -3.58
N ILE A 153 -8.27 1.29 -3.93
CA ILE A 153 -8.53 0.89 -5.32
C ILE A 153 -9.89 1.39 -5.80
N LEU A 154 -10.90 1.32 -4.92
CA LEU A 154 -12.20 1.91 -5.23
C LEU A 154 -12.10 3.40 -5.52
N PHE A 155 -11.33 4.16 -4.71
CA PHE A 155 -11.10 5.59 -4.94
C PHE A 155 -10.26 5.86 -6.19
N ILE A 156 -9.22 5.08 -6.49
CA ILE A 156 -8.43 5.22 -7.73
C ILE A 156 -9.33 5.12 -8.97
N VAL A 157 -10.36 4.27 -8.94
CA VAL A 157 -11.27 4.09 -10.08
C VAL A 157 -12.39 5.12 -10.10
N LEU A 158 -12.91 5.51 -8.94
CA LEU A 158 -14.09 6.39 -8.85
C LEU A 158 -13.72 7.87 -8.77
N LEU A 159 -12.67 8.23 -8.03
CA LEU A 159 -12.32 9.64 -7.78
C LEU A 159 -12.15 10.46 -9.06
N PRO A 160 -11.48 9.96 -10.12
CA PRO A 160 -11.37 10.68 -11.38
C PRO A 160 -12.72 10.98 -12.04
N ARG A 161 -13.74 10.17 -11.78
CA ARG A 161 -15.08 10.33 -12.35
C ARG A 161 -15.96 11.34 -11.59
N PHE A 162 -15.61 11.64 -10.34
CA PHE A 162 -16.33 12.69 -9.60
C PHE A 162 -16.18 14.07 -10.27
N ALA A 163 -15.07 14.32 -10.96
CA ALA A 163 -14.87 15.56 -11.69
C ALA A 163 -15.79 15.69 -12.92
N GLY A 164 -16.24 14.58 -13.51
CA GLY A 164 -17.20 14.54 -14.63
C GLY A 164 -18.68 14.61 -14.22
N GLY A 165 -18.96 14.64 -12.91
CA GLY A 165 -20.31 14.70 -12.36
C GLY A 165 -20.94 13.33 -12.07
N VAL A 166 -22.10 13.36 -11.42
CA VAL A 166 -22.81 12.15 -10.94
C VAL A 166 -23.17 11.17 -12.06
N GLY A 167 -23.38 11.67 -13.27
CA GLY A 167 -23.71 10.85 -14.46
C GLY A 167 -22.60 9.89 -14.86
N GLU A 168 -21.34 10.20 -14.55
CA GLU A 168 -20.18 9.35 -14.87
C GLU A 168 -19.85 8.31 -13.80
N ILE A 169 -20.36 8.49 -12.59
CA ILE A 169 -20.13 7.56 -11.47
C ILE A 169 -20.85 6.24 -11.72
N THR A 170 -22.11 6.28 -12.19
CA THR A 170 -22.94 5.08 -12.40
C THR A 170 -22.32 4.08 -13.38
N PRO A 171 -21.84 4.47 -14.58
CA PRO A 171 -21.12 3.57 -15.47
C PRO A 171 -19.85 3.02 -14.84
N GLY A 172 -19.14 3.81 -14.02
CA GLY A 172 -17.94 3.39 -13.30
C GLY A 172 -18.22 2.29 -12.29
N VAL A 173 -19.24 2.45 -11.48
CA VAL A 173 -19.66 1.45 -10.49
C VAL A 173 -20.15 0.17 -11.18
N LEU A 174 -20.96 0.30 -12.23
CA LEU A 174 -21.42 -0.84 -13.00
C LEU A 174 -20.26 -1.60 -13.64
N GLY A 175 -19.32 -0.88 -14.24
CA GLY A 175 -18.12 -1.47 -14.83
C GLY A 175 -17.24 -2.18 -13.81
N LEU A 176 -17.04 -1.60 -12.63
CA LEU A 176 -16.35 -2.28 -11.52
C LEU A 176 -17.10 -3.55 -11.09
N ALA A 177 -18.42 -3.52 -11.00
CA ALA A 177 -19.22 -4.69 -10.65
C ALA A 177 -19.06 -5.81 -11.69
N VAL A 178 -19.13 -5.49 -12.99
CA VAL A 178 -18.90 -6.44 -14.08
C VAL A 178 -17.47 -6.99 -14.02
N MET A 179 -16.48 -6.13 -13.80
CA MET A 179 -15.08 -6.52 -13.69
C MET A 179 -14.86 -7.47 -12.51
N ALA A 180 -15.41 -7.15 -11.34
CA ALA A 180 -15.33 -7.98 -10.14
C ALA A 180 -16.05 -9.33 -10.35
N ALA A 181 -17.21 -9.35 -10.99
CA ALA A 181 -17.94 -10.56 -11.34
C ALA A 181 -17.12 -11.44 -12.29
N THR A 182 -16.55 -10.87 -13.36
CA THR A 182 -15.69 -11.58 -14.32
C THR A 182 -14.45 -12.14 -13.62
N ALA A 183 -13.77 -11.34 -12.80
CA ALA A 183 -12.60 -11.79 -12.04
C ALA A 183 -12.95 -12.92 -11.05
N THR A 184 -14.11 -12.88 -10.40
CA THR A 184 -14.59 -13.94 -9.51
C THR A 184 -14.87 -15.24 -10.28
N VAL A 185 -15.44 -15.15 -11.48
CA VAL A 185 -15.65 -16.30 -12.35
C VAL A 185 -14.31 -16.93 -12.74
N PHE A 186 -13.35 -16.10 -13.18
CA PHE A 186 -11.99 -16.58 -13.51
C PHE A 186 -11.32 -17.23 -12.30
N GLN A 187 -11.37 -16.59 -11.13
CA GLN A 187 -10.80 -17.13 -9.89
C GLN A 187 -11.36 -18.53 -9.55
N ARG A 188 -12.64 -18.75 -9.79
CA ARG A 188 -13.30 -20.02 -9.45
C ARG A 188 -13.04 -21.14 -10.45
N TYR A 189 -12.95 -20.81 -11.75
CA TYR A 189 -12.89 -21.80 -12.83
C TYR A 189 -11.49 -21.97 -13.42
N LEU A 190 -10.66 -20.93 -13.44
CA LEU A 190 -9.32 -20.96 -14.02
C LEU A 190 -8.40 -22.00 -13.37
N PRO A 191 -8.34 -22.14 -12.03
CA PRO A 191 -7.55 -23.18 -11.39
C PRO A 191 -7.94 -24.57 -11.85
N LYS A 192 -9.25 -24.83 -11.94
CA LYS A 192 -9.76 -26.13 -12.38
C LYS A 192 -9.39 -26.46 -13.83
N LEU A 193 -9.36 -25.43 -14.69
CA LEU A 193 -9.01 -25.59 -16.10
C LEU A 193 -7.52 -25.86 -16.28
N LEU A 194 -6.66 -25.08 -15.60
CA LEU A 194 -5.21 -25.17 -15.77
C LEU A 194 -4.58 -26.36 -15.02
N THR A 195 -5.19 -26.83 -13.92
CA THR A 195 -4.65 -27.92 -13.10
C THR A 195 -5.25 -29.28 -13.45
N LYS A 196 -6.13 -29.38 -14.46
CA LYS A 196 -6.88 -30.60 -14.78
C LYS A 196 -5.99 -31.84 -15.06
N ASN A 197 -4.82 -31.63 -15.67
CA ASN A 197 -3.93 -32.73 -16.07
C ASN A 197 -2.59 -32.72 -15.32
N ARG A 198 -2.01 -31.54 -15.06
CA ARG A 198 -0.76 -31.32 -14.31
C ARG A 198 -0.73 -29.86 -13.83
N LEU A 199 0.06 -29.59 -12.81
CA LEU A 199 0.39 -28.20 -12.46
C LEU A 199 1.21 -27.59 -13.60
N PRO A 200 0.88 -26.37 -14.05
CA PRO A 200 1.67 -25.68 -15.06
C PRO A 200 3.11 -25.47 -14.57
N ASP A 201 4.06 -25.59 -15.46
CA ASP A 201 5.44 -25.19 -15.22
C ASP A 201 5.58 -23.68 -15.05
N GLU A 202 6.75 -23.21 -14.62
CA GLU A 202 7.00 -21.79 -14.34
C GLU A 202 6.78 -20.90 -15.56
N GLU A 203 7.22 -21.35 -16.73
CA GLU A 203 7.10 -20.61 -17.99
C GLU A 203 5.64 -20.44 -18.40
N THR A 204 4.87 -21.54 -18.36
CA THR A 204 3.44 -21.51 -18.63
C THR A 204 2.69 -20.62 -17.64
N MET A 205 3.04 -20.68 -16.35
CA MET A 205 2.45 -19.80 -15.34
C MET A 205 2.76 -18.34 -15.58
N LEU A 206 4.00 -18.01 -15.97
CA LEU A 206 4.39 -16.66 -16.32
C LEU A 206 3.55 -16.15 -17.51
N LEU A 207 3.49 -16.92 -18.59
CA LEU A 207 2.71 -16.56 -19.78
C LEU A 207 1.22 -16.42 -19.48
N CYS A 208 0.63 -17.34 -18.72
CA CYS A 208 -0.76 -17.24 -18.27
C CYS A 208 -1.00 -15.99 -17.42
N THR A 209 -0.08 -15.66 -16.53
CA THR A 209 -0.16 -14.47 -15.67
C THR A 209 -0.16 -13.20 -16.51
N LEU A 210 0.77 -13.09 -17.46
CA LEU A 210 0.84 -11.95 -18.38
C LEU A 210 -0.38 -11.86 -19.28
N ALA A 211 -0.81 -13.00 -19.85
CA ALA A 211 -2.00 -13.07 -20.70
C ALA A 211 -3.26 -12.59 -19.97
N ILE A 212 -3.45 -13.00 -18.70
CA ILE A 212 -4.59 -12.59 -17.89
C ILE A 212 -4.49 -11.08 -17.54
N LEU A 213 -3.28 -10.60 -17.21
CA LEU A 213 -3.06 -9.17 -16.96
C LEU A 213 -3.48 -8.33 -18.17
N PHE A 214 -2.98 -8.67 -19.36
CA PHE A 214 -3.30 -7.91 -20.57
C PHE A 214 -4.77 -8.10 -21.01
N LEU A 215 -5.35 -9.30 -20.83
CA LEU A 215 -6.76 -9.57 -21.13
C LEU A 215 -7.68 -8.66 -20.29
N PHE A 216 -7.49 -8.60 -18.98
CA PHE A 216 -8.31 -7.77 -18.11
C PHE A 216 -8.03 -6.28 -18.31
N SER A 217 -6.79 -5.90 -18.58
CA SER A 217 -6.44 -4.50 -18.90
C SER A 217 -7.09 -4.06 -20.23
N GLY A 218 -7.09 -4.90 -21.25
CA GLY A 218 -7.80 -4.66 -22.52
C GLY A 218 -9.30 -4.61 -22.33
N PHE A 219 -9.87 -5.52 -21.54
CA PHE A 219 -11.29 -5.54 -21.22
C PHE A 219 -11.74 -4.28 -20.45
N SER A 220 -10.93 -3.81 -19.49
CA SER A 220 -11.22 -2.56 -18.79
C SER A 220 -11.20 -1.35 -19.72
N HIS A 221 -10.25 -1.31 -20.65
CA HIS A 221 -10.18 -0.25 -21.66
C HIS A 221 -11.43 -0.26 -22.57
N TRP A 222 -11.85 -1.43 -23.04
CA TRP A 222 -13.07 -1.59 -23.84
C TRP A 222 -14.33 -1.12 -23.11
N MET A 223 -14.38 -1.31 -21.78
CA MET A 223 -15.48 -0.83 -20.92
C MET A 223 -15.36 0.65 -20.53
N ASN A 224 -14.38 1.40 -21.06
CA ASN A 224 -14.06 2.77 -20.63
C ASN A 224 -13.79 2.88 -19.12
N ILE A 225 -13.18 1.83 -18.53
CA ILE A 225 -12.72 1.84 -17.14
C ILE A 225 -11.20 2.00 -17.13
N SER A 226 -10.67 2.52 -16.02
CA SER A 226 -9.22 2.62 -15.84
C SER A 226 -8.53 1.27 -16.03
N PHE A 227 -7.42 1.24 -16.78
CA PHE A 227 -6.56 0.06 -16.92
C PHE A 227 -6.04 -0.45 -15.55
N ILE A 228 -5.99 0.43 -14.54
CA ILE A 228 -5.66 0.10 -13.15
C ILE A 228 -6.68 -0.89 -12.58
N ALA A 229 -7.99 -0.68 -12.84
CA ALA A 229 -9.03 -1.62 -12.43
C ALA A 229 -8.86 -2.98 -13.11
N GLY A 230 -8.47 -2.97 -14.39
CA GLY A 230 -8.16 -4.19 -15.14
C GLY A 230 -6.99 -4.97 -14.54
N GLY A 231 -5.88 -4.30 -14.25
CA GLY A 231 -4.72 -4.92 -13.59
C GLY A 231 -5.07 -5.52 -12.23
N PHE A 232 -5.83 -4.79 -11.42
CA PHE A 232 -6.29 -5.28 -10.12
C PHE A 232 -7.21 -6.52 -10.25
N ALA A 233 -8.19 -6.46 -11.15
CA ALA A 233 -9.11 -7.58 -11.40
C ALA A 233 -8.37 -8.82 -11.91
N ALA A 234 -7.36 -8.65 -12.76
CA ALA A 234 -6.48 -9.72 -13.22
C ALA A 234 -5.74 -10.39 -12.04
N GLY A 235 -5.16 -9.57 -11.14
CA GLY A 235 -4.51 -10.07 -9.93
C GLY A 235 -5.49 -10.82 -9.02
N PHE A 236 -6.67 -10.25 -8.80
CA PHE A 236 -7.72 -10.90 -8.02
C PHE A 236 -8.18 -12.23 -8.63
N ALA A 237 -8.32 -12.30 -9.96
CA ALA A 237 -8.64 -13.54 -10.66
C ALA A 237 -7.62 -14.66 -10.41
N LEU A 238 -6.36 -14.32 -10.18
CA LEU A 238 -5.27 -15.25 -9.87
C LEU A 238 -5.05 -15.49 -8.37
N SER A 239 -5.68 -14.71 -7.49
CA SER A 239 -5.44 -14.75 -6.04
C SER A 239 -5.80 -16.11 -5.38
N GLY A 240 -6.73 -16.85 -5.96
CA GLY A 240 -7.14 -18.20 -5.50
C GLY A 240 -6.36 -19.33 -6.14
N PHE A 241 -5.41 -19.05 -7.03
CA PHE A 241 -4.71 -20.09 -7.78
C PHE A 241 -3.68 -20.81 -6.87
N PRO A 242 -3.69 -22.15 -6.85
CA PRO A 242 -2.68 -22.94 -6.13
C PRO A 242 -1.36 -22.91 -6.89
N VAL A 243 -0.64 -21.81 -6.80
CA VAL A 243 0.66 -21.61 -7.46
C VAL A 243 1.72 -22.39 -6.69
N SER A 244 2.56 -23.15 -7.37
CA SER A 244 3.76 -23.73 -6.79
C SER A 244 4.64 -22.63 -6.15
N GLY A 245 5.44 -22.96 -5.14
CA GLY A 245 6.33 -21.98 -4.52
C GLY A 245 7.26 -21.30 -5.52
N GLU A 246 7.69 -22.03 -6.53
CA GLU A 246 8.56 -21.61 -7.63
C GLU A 246 7.87 -20.57 -8.54
N ALA A 247 6.68 -20.87 -9.05
CA ALA A 247 5.92 -19.94 -9.87
C ALA A 247 5.53 -18.66 -9.12
N ARG A 248 5.28 -18.76 -7.81
CA ARG A 248 5.08 -17.59 -6.94
C ARG A 248 6.35 -16.75 -6.83
N GLY A 249 7.51 -17.39 -6.80
CA GLY A 249 8.82 -16.71 -6.83
C GLY A 249 9.01 -15.87 -8.09
N VAL A 250 8.70 -16.42 -9.27
CA VAL A 250 8.80 -15.72 -10.55
C VAL A 250 7.88 -14.50 -10.60
N ILE A 251 6.61 -14.66 -10.22
CA ILE A 251 5.66 -13.54 -10.16
C ILE A 251 6.12 -12.46 -9.19
N SER A 252 6.64 -12.84 -8.02
CA SER A 252 7.18 -11.90 -7.03
C SER A 252 8.41 -11.16 -7.54
N SER A 253 9.29 -11.84 -8.29
CA SER A 253 10.48 -11.21 -8.87
C SER A 253 10.12 -10.21 -9.96
N LEU A 254 9.16 -10.53 -10.82
CA LEU A 254 8.63 -9.60 -11.82
C LEU A 254 8.00 -8.38 -11.16
N ASN A 255 7.15 -8.61 -10.16
CA ASN A 255 6.55 -7.51 -9.42
C ASN A 255 7.62 -6.59 -8.81
N THR A 256 8.63 -7.17 -8.15
CA THR A 256 9.73 -6.40 -7.56
C THR A 256 10.49 -5.57 -8.60
N PHE A 257 10.72 -6.14 -9.79
CA PHE A 257 11.37 -5.45 -10.89
C PHE A 257 10.55 -4.25 -11.39
N PHE A 258 9.26 -4.45 -11.66
CA PHE A 258 8.40 -3.38 -12.16
C PHE A 258 8.09 -2.32 -11.12
N VAL A 259 7.94 -2.69 -9.84
CA VAL A 259 7.85 -1.76 -8.70
C VAL A 259 9.09 -0.89 -8.62
N ALA A 260 10.27 -1.49 -8.78
CA ALA A 260 11.54 -0.75 -8.75
C ALA A 260 11.62 0.27 -9.89
N LEU A 261 11.29 -0.14 -11.11
CA LEU A 261 11.25 0.74 -12.27
C LEU A 261 10.24 1.86 -12.11
N PHE A 262 9.03 1.53 -11.64
CA PHE A 262 7.96 2.51 -11.41
C PHE A 262 8.39 3.61 -10.45
N PHE A 263 8.86 3.26 -9.24
CA PHE A 263 9.22 4.26 -8.25
C PHE A 263 10.49 5.03 -8.59
N SER A 264 11.45 4.41 -9.28
CA SER A 264 12.63 5.13 -9.77
C SER A 264 12.27 6.09 -10.92
N ALA A 265 11.41 5.68 -11.85
CA ALA A 265 10.93 6.54 -12.93
C ALA A 265 10.08 7.69 -12.39
N LEU A 266 9.22 7.41 -11.41
CA LEU A 266 8.44 8.42 -10.71
C LEU A 266 9.35 9.43 -10.00
N GLY A 267 10.34 8.96 -9.25
CA GLY A 267 11.32 9.82 -8.61
C GLY A 267 12.03 10.74 -9.62
N ALA A 268 12.35 10.21 -10.80
CA ALA A 268 12.96 11.00 -11.88
C ALA A 268 12.03 12.05 -12.48
N GLN A 269 10.71 11.88 -12.38
CA GLN A 269 9.72 12.87 -12.84
C GLN A 269 9.38 13.94 -11.79
N VAL A 270 9.63 13.68 -10.51
CA VAL A 270 9.32 14.64 -9.44
C VAL A 270 10.17 15.91 -9.65
N GLU A 271 9.51 17.04 -9.79
CA GLU A 271 10.17 18.33 -9.86
C GLU A 271 10.82 18.71 -8.53
N HIS A 272 11.73 19.66 -8.56
CA HIS A 272 12.40 20.12 -7.36
C HIS A 272 11.38 20.81 -6.45
N PRO A 273 11.01 20.22 -5.30
CA PRO A 273 10.10 20.87 -4.38
C PRO A 273 10.75 22.14 -3.87
N ASP A 274 10.04 23.24 -3.97
CA ASP A 274 10.44 24.47 -3.29
C ASP A 274 10.29 24.31 -1.76
N MET A 275 10.82 25.26 -1.00
CA MET A 275 10.76 25.20 0.46
C MET A 275 9.31 25.22 0.96
N ALA A 276 8.39 25.88 0.28
CA ALA A 276 6.98 25.94 0.65
C ALA A 276 6.33 24.56 0.51
N THR A 277 6.52 23.87 -0.63
CA THR A 277 6.05 22.51 -0.87
C THR A 277 6.63 21.52 0.15
N PHE A 278 7.91 21.67 0.50
CA PHE A 278 8.54 20.82 1.51
C PHE A 278 7.92 21.03 2.90
N VAL A 279 7.69 22.28 3.33
CA VAL A 279 7.03 22.60 4.62
C VAL A 279 5.59 22.09 4.64
N LYS A 280 4.82 22.27 3.55
CA LYS A 280 3.47 21.69 3.42
C LYS A 280 3.52 20.16 3.56
N SER A 281 4.48 19.50 2.92
CA SER A 281 4.66 18.05 3.02
C SER A 281 4.95 17.57 4.45
N LEU A 282 5.72 18.34 5.24
CA LEU A 282 5.96 18.04 6.65
C LEU A 282 4.66 18.16 7.48
N ALA A 283 3.82 19.16 7.19
CA ALA A 283 2.53 19.30 7.87
C ALA A 283 1.59 18.11 7.59
N PHE A 284 1.50 17.68 6.33
CA PHE A 284 0.73 16.49 5.95
C PHE A 284 1.32 15.21 6.55
N ALA A 285 2.65 15.04 6.54
CA ALA A 285 3.31 13.91 7.18
C ALA A 285 3.02 13.88 8.69
N GLY A 286 2.94 15.04 9.34
CA GLY A 286 2.53 15.18 10.73
C GLY A 286 1.14 14.61 11.00
N ILE A 287 0.16 14.84 10.12
CA ILE A 287 -1.18 14.23 10.23
C ILE A 287 -1.06 12.71 10.21
N VAL A 288 -0.36 12.14 9.22
CA VAL A 288 -0.21 10.69 9.08
C VAL A 288 0.48 10.08 10.30
N LEU A 289 1.58 10.69 10.75
CA LEU A 289 2.41 10.17 11.85
C LEU A 289 1.76 10.34 13.23
N ILE A 290 0.80 11.25 13.39
CA ILE A 290 0.16 11.53 14.69
C ILE A 290 -1.29 11.02 14.70
N ALA A 291 -2.12 11.40 13.72
CA ALA A 291 -3.54 11.05 13.74
C ALA A 291 -3.77 9.55 13.55
N THR A 292 -3.04 8.91 12.63
CA THR A 292 -3.20 7.46 12.37
C THR A 292 -2.94 6.63 13.64
N PRO A 293 -1.80 6.76 14.36
CA PRO A 293 -1.57 5.99 15.57
C PRO A 293 -2.63 6.25 16.66
N VAL A 294 -3.04 7.49 16.83
CA VAL A 294 -4.05 7.85 17.84
C VAL A 294 -5.39 7.18 17.53
N VAL A 295 -5.88 7.33 16.31
CA VAL A 295 -7.17 6.76 15.89
C VAL A 295 -7.15 5.23 15.95
N VAL A 296 -6.10 4.61 15.41
CA VAL A 296 -5.96 3.14 15.44
C VAL A 296 -5.88 2.63 16.87
N THR A 297 -5.10 3.28 17.74
CA THR A 297 -4.99 2.88 19.15
C THR A 297 -6.35 2.88 19.84
N ILE A 298 -7.09 3.99 19.76
CA ILE A 298 -8.40 4.14 20.41
C ILE A 298 -9.38 3.06 19.91
N ILE A 299 -9.46 2.85 18.59
CA ILE A 299 -10.43 1.91 18.03
C ILE A 299 -10.02 0.46 18.26
N ALA A 300 -8.71 0.14 18.20
CA ALA A 300 -8.20 -1.20 18.43
C ALA A 300 -8.38 -1.64 19.89
N GLU A 301 -8.20 -0.75 20.86
CA GLU A 301 -8.54 -1.01 22.26
C GLU A 301 -10.04 -1.27 22.44
N TRP A 302 -10.87 -0.42 21.83
CA TRP A 302 -12.32 -0.48 22.01
C TRP A 302 -12.95 -1.66 21.28
N LYS A 303 -12.60 -1.91 20.01
CA LYS A 303 -13.29 -2.89 19.15
C LYS A 303 -12.56 -4.22 19.00
N ALA A 304 -11.21 -4.23 19.10
CA ALA A 304 -10.42 -5.45 18.95
C ALA A 304 -9.91 -5.99 20.30
N ASN A 305 -10.21 -5.31 21.43
CA ASN A 305 -9.76 -5.66 22.76
C ASN A 305 -8.23 -5.88 22.85
N LEU A 306 -7.45 -5.14 22.06
CA LEU A 306 -6.01 -5.16 22.17
C LEU A 306 -5.57 -4.48 23.46
N SER A 307 -4.48 -4.97 24.07
CA SER A 307 -3.81 -4.23 25.15
C SER A 307 -3.28 -2.90 24.59
N SER A 308 -3.23 -1.86 25.41
CA SER A 308 -2.80 -0.51 25.01
C SER A 308 -1.44 -0.51 24.33
N ARG A 309 -0.48 -1.32 24.82
CA ARG A 309 0.82 -1.49 24.18
C ARG A 309 0.70 -2.02 22.74
N ASN A 310 -0.08 -3.08 22.56
CA ASN A 310 -0.26 -3.69 21.24
C ASN A 310 -1.05 -2.78 20.31
N ALA A 311 -2.03 -2.03 20.81
CA ALA A 311 -2.81 -1.06 20.05
C ALA A 311 -1.94 0.11 19.59
N ILE A 312 -1.09 0.69 20.46
CA ILE A 312 -0.12 1.73 20.11
C ILE A 312 0.87 1.20 19.06
N THR A 313 1.41 -0.01 19.23
CA THR A 313 2.34 -0.60 18.27
C THR A 313 1.68 -0.82 16.91
N ALA A 314 0.42 -1.31 16.87
CA ALA A 314 -0.35 -1.44 15.65
C ALA A 314 -0.58 -0.09 14.98
N GLY A 315 -0.94 0.94 15.75
CA GLY A 315 -1.11 2.31 15.26
C GLY A 315 0.16 2.90 14.66
N LEU A 316 1.29 2.74 15.34
CA LEU A 316 2.60 3.19 14.84
C LEU A 316 3.02 2.47 13.56
N LEU A 317 2.72 1.18 13.42
CA LEU A 317 2.98 0.43 12.19
C LEU A 317 2.16 0.93 11.01
N LEU A 318 0.95 1.43 11.27
CA LEU A 318 0.07 1.99 10.24
C LEU A 318 0.30 3.49 10.01
N ALA A 319 1.20 4.14 10.74
CA ALA A 319 1.50 5.57 10.64
C ALA A 319 2.40 5.92 9.44
N GLN A 320 1.98 5.53 8.26
CA GLN A 320 2.70 5.78 7.01
C GLN A 320 1.75 5.80 5.85
N THR A 321 2.13 6.47 4.77
CA THR A 321 1.35 6.47 3.53
C THR A 321 1.63 5.21 2.71
N SER A 322 0.69 4.83 1.84
CA SER A 322 0.83 3.69 0.94
C SER A 322 1.48 4.09 -0.39
N GLU A 323 2.06 3.12 -1.07
CA GLU A 323 2.43 3.20 -2.49
C GLU A 323 1.24 3.54 -3.39
N PHE A 324 0.04 3.10 -3.03
CA PHE A 324 -1.19 3.42 -3.76
C PHE A 324 -1.56 4.90 -3.74
N SER A 325 -1.13 5.64 -2.72
CA SER A 325 -1.30 7.09 -2.64
C SER A 325 -0.59 7.81 -3.79
N VAL A 326 0.60 7.35 -4.10
CA VAL A 326 1.39 7.87 -5.20
C VAL A 326 0.78 7.50 -6.55
N ILE A 327 0.24 6.28 -6.68
CA ILE A 327 -0.52 5.84 -7.86
C ILE A 327 -1.72 6.74 -8.09
N LEU A 328 -2.51 6.99 -7.05
CA LEU A 328 -3.67 7.88 -7.11
C LEU A 328 -3.27 9.27 -7.61
N ALA A 329 -2.17 9.82 -7.07
CA ALA A 329 -1.66 11.14 -7.44
C ALA A 329 -1.22 11.20 -8.91
N VAL A 330 -0.38 10.26 -9.35
CA VAL A 330 0.08 10.19 -10.76
C VAL A 330 -1.10 10.03 -11.72
N TYR A 331 -2.08 9.22 -11.37
CA TYR A 331 -3.27 9.03 -12.20
C TYR A 331 -4.12 10.30 -12.26
N GLY A 332 -4.33 10.97 -11.14
CA GLY A 332 -5.05 12.26 -11.09
C GLY A 332 -4.35 13.36 -11.89
N GLN A 333 -3.01 13.42 -11.84
CA GLN A 333 -2.22 14.35 -12.63
C GLN A 333 -2.36 14.10 -14.14
N ARG A 334 -2.30 12.84 -14.58
CA ARG A 334 -2.48 12.47 -15.99
C ARG A 334 -3.84 12.83 -16.55
N LEU A 335 -4.85 12.83 -15.69
CA LEU A 335 -6.20 13.27 -16.05
C LEU A 335 -6.37 14.81 -15.97
N GLY A 336 -5.32 15.53 -15.61
CA GLY A 336 -5.36 16.99 -15.46
C GLY A 336 -6.17 17.49 -14.27
N GLN A 337 -6.47 16.62 -13.29
CA GLN A 337 -7.29 16.94 -12.13
C GLN A 337 -6.51 17.57 -10.98
N ILE A 338 -5.22 17.26 -10.89
CA ILE A 338 -4.30 17.82 -9.90
C ILE A 338 -2.99 18.25 -10.54
N GLY A 339 -2.36 19.27 -9.96
CA GLY A 339 -1.07 19.78 -10.41
C GLY A 339 0.12 19.01 -9.82
N GLU A 340 1.32 19.34 -10.31
CA GLU A 340 2.59 18.74 -9.92
C GLU A 340 2.92 18.94 -8.45
N GLU A 341 2.52 20.07 -7.86
CA GLU A 341 2.70 20.35 -6.43
C GLU A 341 2.00 19.29 -5.55
N THR A 342 0.76 18.93 -5.89
CA THR A 342 -0.01 17.92 -5.15
C THR A 342 0.65 16.54 -5.23
N VAL A 343 1.15 16.15 -6.41
CA VAL A 343 1.89 14.88 -6.60
C VAL A 343 3.18 14.89 -5.79
N SER A 344 3.92 15.99 -5.81
CA SER A 344 5.17 16.16 -5.06
C SER A 344 4.94 16.06 -3.56
N ILE A 345 3.87 16.66 -3.03
CA ILE A 345 3.50 16.56 -1.61
C ILE A 345 3.22 15.10 -1.25
N ILE A 346 2.38 14.40 -2.02
CA ILE A 346 2.03 12.99 -1.72
C ILE A 346 3.29 12.11 -1.77
N ALA A 347 4.15 12.29 -2.77
CA ALA A 347 5.40 11.54 -2.89
C ALA A 347 6.36 11.83 -1.71
N LEU A 348 6.53 13.09 -1.32
CA LEU A 348 7.36 13.47 -0.18
C LEU A 348 6.81 12.93 1.14
N VAL A 349 5.49 13.02 1.36
CA VAL A 349 4.86 12.43 2.55
C VAL A 349 5.07 10.93 2.59
N ALA A 350 4.97 10.23 1.45
CA ALA A 350 5.26 8.80 1.36
C ALA A 350 6.72 8.53 1.74
N VAL A 351 7.69 9.26 1.18
CA VAL A 351 9.12 9.13 1.51
C VAL A 351 9.36 9.36 3.01
N ILE A 352 8.84 10.46 3.55
CA ILE A 352 9.05 10.83 4.96
C ILE A 352 8.41 9.78 5.90
N SER A 353 7.13 9.48 5.71
CA SER A 353 6.39 8.61 6.61
C SER A 353 6.89 7.16 6.55
N MET A 354 7.14 6.61 5.36
CA MET A 354 7.68 5.25 5.21
C MET A 354 9.10 5.13 5.78
N THR A 355 9.92 6.19 5.68
CA THR A 355 11.29 6.18 6.23
C THR A 355 11.26 6.25 7.75
N LEU A 356 10.40 7.07 8.34
CA LEU A 356 10.34 7.27 9.78
C LEU A 356 9.65 6.11 10.53
N THR A 357 8.65 5.49 9.94
CA THR A 357 7.85 4.45 10.60
C THR A 357 8.67 3.29 11.19
N PRO A 358 9.68 2.71 10.53
CA PRO A 358 10.48 1.65 11.14
C PRO A 358 11.21 2.06 12.43
N PHE A 359 11.52 3.34 12.57
CA PHE A 359 12.16 3.89 13.77
C PHE A 359 11.14 4.24 14.87
N LEU A 360 9.94 4.64 14.46
CA LEU A 360 8.84 4.98 15.38
C LEU A 360 8.12 3.72 15.89
N ALA A 361 7.89 2.72 15.04
CA ALA A 361 7.19 1.50 15.37
C ALA A 361 8.06 0.50 16.14
N THR A 362 8.68 0.98 17.23
CA THR A 362 9.54 0.18 18.10
C THR A 362 8.90 0.04 19.49
N ASP A 363 9.21 -1.07 20.17
CA ASP A 363 8.77 -1.33 21.55
C ASP A 363 9.14 -0.21 22.53
N SER A 364 10.28 0.44 22.30
CA SER A 364 10.76 1.53 23.15
C SER A 364 9.90 2.78 23.00
N VAL A 365 9.53 3.14 21.77
CA VAL A 365 8.63 4.27 21.48
C VAL A 365 7.23 3.95 21.99
N ALA A 366 6.70 2.75 21.73
CA ALA A 366 5.39 2.33 22.22
C ALA A 366 5.29 2.42 23.76
N ARG A 367 6.32 1.97 24.48
CA ARG A 367 6.39 2.11 25.95
C ARG A 367 6.41 3.57 26.41
N ARG A 368 7.15 4.46 25.74
CA ARG A 368 7.16 5.89 26.07
C ARG A 368 5.78 6.53 25.85
N LEU A 369 5.13 6.23 24.73
CA LEU A 369 3.79 6.73 24.42
C LEU A 369 2.73 6.19 25.40
N LEU A 370 2.91 4.97 25.92
CA LEU A 370 2.05 4.41 26.93
C LEU A 370 1.98 5.27 28.20
N HIS A 371 3.08 5.97 28.56
CA HIS A 371 3.10 6.89 29.70
C HIS A 371 2.27 8.18 29.44
N LEU A 372 2.06 8.55 28.19
CA LEU A 372 1.27 9.73 27.80
C LEU A 372 -0.21 9.39 27.59
N HIS A 373 -0.58 8.10 27.63
CA HIS A 373 -1.95 7.67 27.33
C HIS A 373 -2.94 8.16 28.41
N PRO A 374 -4.03 8.85 28.03
CA PRO A 374 -4.95 9.48 28.98
C PRO A 374 -5.69 8.49 29.88
N LEU A 375 -5.93 7.26 29.40
CA LEU A 375 -6.61 6.19 30.13
C LEU A 375 -5.64 5.27 30.88
N ARG A 376 -4.43 5.72 31.17
CA ARG A 376 -3.38 4.91 31.85
C ARG A 376 -3.86 4.21 33.11
N ARG A 377 -4.79 4.80 33.87
CA ARG A 377 -5.34 4.22 35.10
C ARG A 377 -6.36 3.10 34.86
N LEU A 378 -6.97 3.05 33.67
CA LEU A 378 -7.96 2.05 33.26
C LEU A 378 -7.37 0.99 32.33
N MET A 379 -6.08 1.09 32.00
CA MET A 379 -5.41 0.14 31.12
C MET A 379 -5.47 -1.27 31.71
N LYS A 380 -5.93 -2.21 30.89
CA LYS A 380 -5.64 -3.63 31.08
C LYS A 380 -4.13 -3.78 30.95
N THR A 381 -3.43 -3.71 32.05
CA THR A 381 -2.03 -4.15 32.15
C THR A 381 -2.01 -5.59 31.66
N ASP A 382 -1.10 -5.93 30.75
CA ASP A 382 -0.80 -7.35 30.49
C ASP A 382 -0.66 -7.98 31.88
N SER A 383 -1.54 -8.91 32.21
CA SER A 383 -1.59 -9.50 33.53
C SER A 383 -0.18 -9.90 33.93
N GLN A 384 0.38 -9.19 34.91
CA GLN A 384 1.60 -9.69 35.53
C GLN A 384 1.22 -11.10 35.98
N LEU A 385 1.81 -12.09 35.32
CA LEU A 385 1.65 -13.47 35.70
C LEU A 385 2.16 -13.57 37.15
N SER A 386 1.24 -13.51 38.09
CA SER A 386 1.51 -13.84 39.48
C SER A 386 1.21 -15.32 39.67
N ASP A 387 2.00 -16.03 40.47
CA ASP A 387 1.83 -17.45 40.77
C ASP A 387 1.83 -18.37 39.54
N HIS A 388 2.75 -18.17 38.61
CA HIS A 388 2.88 -19.00 37.43
C HIS A 388 4.15 -19.87 37.49
N VAL A 389 4.09 -21.04 36.85
CA VAL A 389 5.23 -21.92 36.63
C VAL A 389 5.80 -21.66 35.23
N VAL A 390 7.09 -21.35 35.18
CA VAL A 390 7.80 -21.21 33.90
C VAL A 390 8.37 -22.57 33.50
N VAL A 391 7.86 -23.17 32.45
CA VAL A 391 8.42 -24.38 31.85
C VAL A 391 9.46 -23.98 30.81
N LEU A 392 10.74 -24.19 31.10
CA LEU A 392 11.85 -23.99 30.16
C LEU A 392 12.05 -25.29 29.36
N GLY A 393 11.73 -25.25 28.09
CA GLY A 393 11.87 -26.39 27.18
C GLY A 393 10.61 -27.23 27.06
N TYR A 394 9.82 -26.99 26.02
CA TYR A 394 8.63 -27.79 25.67
C TYR A 394 8.96 -28.80 24.56
N GLY A 395 10.08 -29.51 24.73
CA GLY A 395 10.47 -30.66 23.91
C GLY A 395 9.94 -31.97 24.43
N SER A 396 10.35 -33.10 23.84
CA SER A 396 9.98 -34.48 24.27
C SER A 396 10.33 -34.78 25.75
N ALA A 397 11.29 -34.06 26.34
CA ALA A 397 11.69 -34.17 27.74
C ALA A 397 10.97 -33.19 28.70
N GLY A 398 10.23 -32.23 28.19
CA GLY A 398 9.52 -31.21 28.98
C GLY A 398 7.99 -31.37 29.01
N ARG A 399 7.49 -32.51 28.48
CA ARG A 399 6.07 -32.90 28.52
C ARG A 399 5.76 -33.65 29.78
#